data_f7683b61a35edea1df487803b27b98ef
#
_entry.id   f7683b61a35edea1df487803b27b98ef
#
_cell.length_a   1.000
_cell.length_b   1.000
_cell.length_c   1.000
_cell.angle_alpha   90.00
_cell.angle_beta   90.00
_cell.angle_gamma   90.00
#
_symmetry.space_group_name_H-M   'P 1'
#
loop_
_entity.id
_entity.type
_entity.pdbx_description
1 polymer ?
#
loop_
_entity_poly.entity_id
_entity_poly.type
_entity_poly.pdbx_seq_one_letter_code
_entity_poly.pdbx_strand_id
1 'polypeptide(L)'
;MDSSDRTDRYCIIGAGASGLAVAKTFAQRRIPFDCLEREHDIGGLWNFATESGIVYETTHLVSSISSTGFDDLPMLDEDYPEYPSHERVLGYFRQFIQTFALAPHIELGKVVTKVAPRSDRLWEVAIADEPASRVYRGVVVASGHHDSPRMPTYPGTFTGETLHSRRYKSPKQVRDKRVLVVGCGNSAADIVSDAVHGRSKVFLSIRRGYWFVPKFIMGFPTGDVLSNVEMLPLPRLVKRWLFQGSLWLLQGPPSRYRMPDPDYAIDQAHPTMTDEIPRLVAHGKLTVKPDVARFDGDRVLFKDGTSETIDTIVFATGYQPVIPFMDETLIFAADGKPRLLVNVVHPAHEGLFAAGFAQANGSMWRLADYQGQMIANLIIAGQREPERARRFRDMLAAGANSARVHGVVASDRHRLEVNYYDYRRLLKRLMRKFGPVRRMNFERSPPNIASPRAPAEAAE
;
A
#
# COMPACT_ATOMS: atom_id res chain seq x y z
N MET A 1 20.85 26.37 20.73
CA MET A 1 20.97 25.56 19.52
C MET A 1 19.90 26.04 18.55
N ASP A 2 20.30 26.30 17.32
CA ASP A 2 19.33 26.68 16.27
C ASP A 2 18.26 25.63 16.17
N SER A 3 16.98 26.00 16.18
CA SER A 3 15.85 25.07 16.13
C SER A 3 15.80 24.25 14.83
N SER A 4 16.58 24.63 13.83
CA SER A 4 16.74 23.96 12.54
C SER A 4 17.81 22.85 12.55
N ASP A 5 18.71 22.82 13.53
CA ASP A 5 19.78 21.78 13.65
C ASP A 5 19.18 20.48 14.19
N ARG A 6 19.14 19.47 13.34
CA ARG A 6 18.72 18.07 13.62
C ARG A 6 19.80 17.07 13.18
N THR A 7 21.07 17.48 13.16
CA THR A 7 22.19 16.70 12.60
C THR A 7 22.45 15.39 13.35
N ASP A 8 21.91 15.23 14.56
CA ASP A 8 21.92 14.00 15.34
C ASP A 8 20.71 13.06 15.03
N ARG A 9 19.71 13.54 14.28
CA ARG A 9 18.41 12.87 14.08
C ARG A 9 18.21 12.42 12.63
N TYR A 10 17.26 11.52 12.45
CA TYR A 10 16.73 11.11 11.15
C TYR A 10 15.33 11.69 10.93
N CYS A 11 15.02 12.04 9.69
CA CYS A 11 13.69 12.49 9.30
C CYS A 11 12.92 11.33 8.67
N ILE A 12 11.77 10.97 9.22
CA ILE A 12 10.79 10.06 8.59
C ILE A 12 9.72 10.93 7.96
N ILE A 13 9.46 10.77 6.66
CA ILE A 13 8.45 11.55 5.92
C ILE A 13 7.22 10.70 5.68
N GLY A 14 6.14 11.02 6.40
CA GLY A 14 4.84 10.37 6.38
C GLY A 14 4.57 9.50 7.60
N ALA A 15 3.39 9.67 8.22
CA ALA A 15 2.88 8.89 9.36
C ALA A 15 1.75 7.93 8.96
N GLY A 16 1.82 7.38 7.75
CA GLY A 16 1.04 6.21 7.34
C GLY A 16 1.65 4.91 7.89
N ALA A 17 1.07 3.75 7.53
CA ALA A 17 1.50 2.44 8.04
C ALA A 17 3.02 2.20 7.94
N SER A 18 3.66 2.61 6.84
CA SER A 18 5.10 2.40 6.63
C SER A 18 5.96 3.30 7.51
N GLY A 19 5.58 4.58 7.65
CA GLY A 19 6.28 5.51 8.53
C GLY A 19 6.16 5.12 10.00
N LEU A 20 4.96 4.70 10.44
CA LEU A 20 4.72 4.20 11.79
C LEU A 20 5.56 2.96 12.11
N ALA A 21 5.73 2.03 11.16
CA ALA A 21 6.59 0.85 11.32
C ALA A 21 8.06 1.23 11.53
N VAL A 22 8.56 2.21 10.76
CA VAL A 22 9.92 2.73 10.93
C VAL A 22 10.06 3.47 12.25
N ALA A 23 9.12 4.36 12.57
CA ALA A 23 9.10 5.14 13.81
C ALA A 23 9.15 4.23 15.06
N LYS A 24 8.32 3.16 15.08
CA LYS A 24 8.36 2.14 16.15
C LYS A 24 9.76 1.55 16.29
N THR A 25 10.34 1.13 15.18
CA THR A 25 11.67 0.50 15.20
C THR A 25 12.75 1.47 15.68
N PHE A 26 12.70 2.74 15.25
CA PHE A 26 13.65 3.77 15.69
C PHE A 26 13.49 4.07 17.18
N ALA A 27 12.27 4.19 17.68
CA ALA A 27 11.99 4.36 19.10
C ALA A 27 12.54 3.18 19.93
N GLN A 28 12.23 1.93 19.53
CA GLN A 28 12.73 0.72 20.19
C GLN A 28 14.25 0.59 20.17
N ARG A 29 14.92 1.15 19.15
CA ARG A 29 16.38 1.12 19.00
C ARG A 29 17.06 2.38 19.51
N ARG A 30 16.31 3.35 20.05
CA ARG A 30 16.79 4.65 20.53
C ARG A 30 17.58 5.41 19.46
N ILE A 31 17.14 5.33 18.20
CA ILE A 31 17.64 6.17 17.12
C ILE A 31 16.85 7.47 17.20
N PRO A 32 17.49 8.65 17.35
CA PRO A 32 16.77 9.92 17.37
C PRO A 32 16.11 10.19 16.01
N PHE A 33 14.85 10.60 16.01
CA PHE A 33 14.13 10.92 14.78
C PHE A 33 13.00 11.91 15.01
N ASP A 34 12.57 12.56 13.92
CA ASP A 34 11.31 13.27 13.77
C ASP A 34 10.51 12.61 12.66
N CYS A 35 9.23 12.39 12.87
CA CYS A 35 8.30 11.88 11.86
C CYS A 35 7.38 13.01 11.43
N LEU A 36 7.56 13.49 10.19
CA LEU A 36 6.83 14.63 9.64
C LEU A 36 5.63 14.12 8.84
N GLU A 37 4.42 14.54 9.23
CA GLU A 37 3.18 14.21 8.53
C GLU A 37 2.53 15.49 8.00
N ARG A 38 2.18 15.50 6.71
CA ARG A 38 1.57 16.67 6.06
C ARG A 38 0.13 16.94 6.52
N GLU A 39 -0.58 15.90 6.89
CA GLU A 39 -1.98 15.99 7.32
C GLU A 39 -2.09 16.40 8.80
N HIS A 40 -3.29 16.82 9.17
CA HIS A 40 -3.61 17.16 10.56
C HIS A 40 -3.79 15.94 11.48
N ASP A 41 -3.75 14.73 10.92
CA ASP A 41 -3.87 13.46 11.63
C ASP A 41 -3.07 12.36 10.92
N ILE A 42 -2.85 11.27 11.61
CA ILE A 42 -2.08 10.10 11.15
C ILE A 42 -2.92 9.15 10.28
N GLY A 43 -2.28 8.13 9.71
CA GLY A 43 -2.98 7.02 9.04
C GLY A 43 -2.79 7.00 7.53
N GLY A 44 -2.30 8.09 6.94
CA GLY A 44 -2.04 8.20 5.50
C GLY A 44 -3.31 7.87 4.70
N LEU A 45 -3.21 6.94 3.75
CA LEU A 45 -4.35 6.57 2.87
C LEU A 45 -5.57 5.98 3.60
N TRP A 46 -5.42 5.50 4.85
CA TRP A 46 -6.50 4.91 5.65
C TRP A 46 -7.30 5.93 6.46
N ASN A 47 -6.88 7.18 6.49
CA ASN A 47 -7.63 8.23 7.19
C ASN A 47 -8.63 8.91 6.26
N PHE A 48 -9.90 8.56 6.40
CA PHE A 48 -10.99 9.10 5.58
C PHE A 48 -11.13 10.63 5.66
N ALA A 49 -10.80 11.21 6.81
CA ALA A 49 -10.99 12.63 7.10
C ALA A 49 -9.89 13.53 6.50
N THR A 50 -8.81 12.96 5.96
CA THR A 50 -7.68 13.72 5.40
C THR A 50 -7.68 13.72 3.87
N GLU A 51 -6.98 14.67 3.28
CA GLU A 51 -6.80 14.72 1.82
C GLU A 51 -5.97 13.55 1.28
N SER A 52 -5.01 13.05 2.06
CA SER A 52 -4.23 11.86 1.73
C SER A 52 -5.04 10.57 1.75
N GLY A 53 -6.17 10.57 2.44
CA GLY A 53 -7.07 9.43 2.53
C GLY A 53 -7.67 9.09 1.19
N ILE A 54 -7.48 7.85 0.74
CA ILE A 54 -8.09 7.33 -0.51
C ILE A 54 -9.21 6.33 -0.24
N VAL A 55 -9.47 6.04 1.01
CA VAL A 55 -10.58 5.20 1.45
C VAL A 55 -11.92 5.94 1.29
N TYR A 56 -12.98 5.18 1.16
CA TYR A 56 -14.38 5.62 1.06
C TYR A 56 -15.22 4.91 2.12
N GLU A 57 -16.46 5.38 2.37
CA GLU A 57 -17.35 4.90 3.46
C GLU A 57 -17.44 3.37 3.56
N THR A 58 -17.41 2.67 2.43
CA THR A 58 -17.57 1.20 2.37
C THR A 58 -16.24 0.45 2.32
N THR A 59 -15.11 1.14 2.46
CA THR A 59 -13.79 0.49 2.39
C THR A 59 -13.55 -0.46 3.56
N HIS A 60 -13.20 -1.70 3.23
CA HIS A 60 -12.70 -2.71 4.16
C HIS A 60 -11.32 -3.21 3.71
N LEU A 61 -10.56 -3.79 4.63
CA LEU A 61 -9.35 -4.51 4.26
C LEU A 61 -9.66 -5.57 3.19
N VAL A 62 -8.77 -5.73 2.23
CA VAL A 62 -8.84 -6.80 1.22
C VAL A 62 -8.10 -8.06 1.67
N SER A 63 -7.26 -7.96 2.69
CA SER A 63 -6.54 -9.06 3.35
C SER A 63 -7.09 -9.26 4.76
N SER A 64 -7.05 -10.49 5.26
CA SER A 64 -7.49 -10.84 6.62
C SER A 64 -6.66 -10.16 7.70
N ILE A 65 -7.23 -10.00 8.90
CA ILE A 65 -6.53 -9.47 10.08
C ILE A 65 -5.29 -10.29 10.41
N SER A 66 -5.36 -11.62 10.33
CA SER A 66 -4.25 -12.54 10.58
C SER A 66 -3.05 -12.29 9.66
N SER A 67 -3.30 -11.88 8.41
CA SER A 67 -2.26 -11.62 7.41
C SER A 67 -1.78 -10.18 7.39
N THR A 68 -2.52 -9.22 7.97
CA THR A 68 -2.28 -7.78 7.79
C THR A 68 -1.58 -7.11 8.95
N GLY A 69 -1.99 -7.34 10.20
CA GLY A 69 -1.43 -6.69 11.38
C GLY A 69 0.09 -6.79 11.52
N PHE A 70 0.70 -5.86 12.23
CA PHE A 70 2.12 -5.92 12.55
C PHE A 70 2.43 -7.12 13.46
N ASP A 71 3.61 -7.72 13.30
CA ASP A 71 4.00 -8.91 14.10
C ASP A 71 4.08 -8.57 15.63
N ASP A 72 4.42 -7.32 15.99
CA ASP A 72 4.53 -6.86 17.37
C ASP A 72 3.21 -6.38 18.00
N LEU A 73 2.17 -6.17 17.18
CA LEU A 73 0.81 -5.81 17.58
C LEU A 73 -0.17 -6.47 16.61
N PRO A 74 -0.44 -7.77 16.72
CA PRO A 74 -1.38 -8.44 15.82
C PRO A 74 -2.82 -7.97 16.05
N MET A 75 -3.61 -7.93 14.98
CA MET A 75 -5.07 -7.66 15.05
C MET A 75 -5.82 -8.95 15.40
N LEU A 76 -5.55 -9.54 16.55
CA LEU A 76 -6.15 -10.83 16.97
C LEU A 76 -7.19 -10.66 18.09
N ASP A 77 -7.62 -9.45 18.34
CA ASP A 77 -8.64 -9.17 19.34
C ASP A 77 -10.02 -9.62 18.82
N GLU A 78 -10.87 -10.22 19.67
CA GLU A 78 -12.21 -10.71 19.31
C GLU A 78 -13.11 -9.62 18.71
N ASP A 79 -12.78 -8.35 18.97
CA ASP A 79 -13.50 -7.19 18.45
C ASP A 79 -13.22 -6.86 16.98
N TYR A 80 -12.25 -7.51 16.32
CA TYR A 80 -11.96 -7.26 14.92
C TYR A 80 -12.65 -8.27 14.01
N PRO A 81 -13.47 -7.82 13.04
CA PRO A 81 -13.95 -8.70 11.98
C PRO A 81 -12.78 -9.14 11.07
N GLU A 82 -12.92 -10.27 10.39
CA GLU A 82 -11.89 -10.81 9.48
C GLU A 82 -11.37 -9.79 8.45
N TYR A 83 -12.22 -8.88 8.02
CA TYR A 83 -11.92 -7.78 7.09
C TYR A 83 -12.44 -6.47 7.68
N PRO A 84 -11.68 -5.81 8.57
CA PRO A 84 -12.13 -4.61 9.26
C PRO A 84 -12.31 -3.41 8.31
N SER A 85 -13.23 -2.52 8.68
CA SER A 85 -13.45 -1.25 8.00
C SER A 85 -12.28 -0.28 8.17
N HIS A 86 -12.24 0.76 7.34
CA HIS A 86 -11.18 1.77 7.42
C HIS A 86 -11.13 2.46 8.78
N GLU A 87 -12.28 2.66 9.47
CA GLU A 87 -12.28 3.25 10.82
C GLU A 87 -11.58 2.35 11.83
N ARG A 88 -11.83 1.02 11.76
CA ARG A 88 -11.14 0.04 12.61
C ARG A 88 -9.65 0.01 12.33
N VAL A 89 -9.26 0.13 11.08
CA VAL A 89 -7.84 0.23 10.67
C VAL A 89 -7.20 1.50 11.22
N LEU A 90 -7.87 2.65 11.13
CA LEU A 90 -7.37 3.90 11.72
C LEU A 90 -7.27 3.80 13.25
N GLY A 91 -8.26 3.19 13.89
CA GLY A 91 -8.24 2.89 15.33
C GLY A 91 -7.03 2.04 15.73
N TYR A 92 -6.72 1.02 14.93
CA TYR A 92 -5.53 0.18 15.11
C TYR A 92 -4.21 0.98 15.01
N PHE A 93 -4.09 1.93 14.07
CA PHE A 93 -2.89 2.79 14.01
C PHE A 93 -2.77 3.72 15.22
N ARG A 94 -3.88 4.23 15.75
CA ARG A 94 -3.89 5.01 16.98
C ARG A 94 -3.45 4.17 18.18
N GLN A 95 -3.94 2.94 18.28
CA GLN A 95 -3.49 1.96 19.28
C GLN A 95 -2.01 1.67 19.15
N PHE A 96 -1.50 1.50 17.92
CA PHE A 96 -0.08 1.28 17.64
C PHE A 96 0.79 2.45 18.14
N ILE A 97 0.39 3.69 17.86
CA ILE A 97 1.08 4.90 18.35
C ILE A 97 1.11 4.94 19.88
N GLN A 98 -0.01 4.63 20.52
CA GLN A 98 -0.11 4.61 21.97
C GLN A 98 0.75 3.50 22.58
N THR A 99 0.67 2.28 22.05
CA THR A 99 1.43 1.11 22.54
C THR A 99 2.94 1.32 22.49
N PHE A 100 3.43 1.97 21.44
CA PHE A 100 4.85 2.21 21.24
C PHE A 100 5.30 3.63 21.61
N ALA A 101 4.43 4.41 22.25
CA ALA A 101 4.69 5.80 22.71
C ALA A 101 5.29 6.69 21.61
N LEU A 102 4.72 6.67 20.40
CA LEU A 102 5.27 7.36 19.23
C LEU A 102 4.83 8.82 19.13
N ALA A 103 3.75 9.23 19.79
CA ALA A 103 3.16 10.54 19.65
C ALA A 103 4.16 11.71 19.82
N PRO A 104 5.13 11.69 20.76
CA PRO A 104 6.10 12.78 20.92
C PRO A 104 7.07 12.96 19.75
N HIS A 105 7.13 12.00 18.84
CA HIS A 105 8.02 12.00 17.68
C HIS A 105 7.31 12.34 16.36
N ILE A 106 5.98 12.48 16.39
CA ILE A 106 5.17 12.75 15.19
C ILE A 106 4.77 14.22 15.19
N GLU A 107 5.18 14.94 14.17
CA GLU A 107 4.79 16.32 13.93
C GLU A 107 3.75 16.36 12.80
N LEU A 108 2.51 16.73 13.14
CA LEU A 108 1.39 16.85 12.20
C LEU A 108 1.37 18.22 11.54
N GLY A 109 0.75 18.34 10.36
CA GLY A 109 0.67 19.58 9.58
C GLY A 109 2.03 20.02 9.00
N LYS A 110 3.01 19.14 8.92
CA LYS A 110 4.36 19.42 8.42
C LYS A 110 4.51 18.97 6.97
N VAL A 111 4.24 19.88 6.06
CA VAL A 111 4.36 19.63 4.61
C VAL A 111 5.80 19.77 4.18
N VAL A 112 6.48 18.66 3.93
CA VAL A 112 7.83 18.67 3.35
C VAL A 112 7.74 19.09 1.89
N THR A 113 8.44 20.18 1.53
CA THR A 113 8.42 20.76 0.18
C THR A 113 9.70 20.49 -0.61
N LYS A 114 10.83 20.26 0.08
CA LYS A 114 12.10 19.91 -0.57
C LYS A 114 12.94 19.01 0.33
N VAL A 115 13.57 18.01 -0.28
CA VAL A 115 14.61 17.18 0.33
C VAL A 115 15.81 17.14 -0.61
N ALA A 116 16.99 17.51 -0.13
CA ALA A 116 18.21 17.53 -0.94
C ALA A 116 19.42 17.04 -0.14
N PRO A 117 20.36 16.30 -0.77
CA PRO A 117 21.62 15.95 -0.16
C PRO A 117 22.53 17.18 -0.08
N ARG A 118 23.32 17.28 1.00
CA ARG A 118 24.34 18.31 1.21
C ARG A 118 25.74 17.71 0.96
N SER A 119 26.72 18.58 0.74
CA SER A 119 28.11 18.18 0.53
C SER A 119 28.78 17.54 1.76
N ASP A 120 28.26 17.84 2.97
CA ASP A 120 28.70 17.30 4.26
C ASP A 120 28.06 15.95 4.61
N ARG A 121 27.39 15.28 3.65
CA ARG A 121 26.66 14.02 3.80
C ARG A 121 25.41 14.10 4.68
N LEU A 122 24.96 15.31 5.00
CA LEU A 122 23.69 15.56 5.68
C LEU A 122 22.58 15.81 4.66
N TRP A 123 21.36 15.92 5.17
CA TRP A 123 20.16 16.10 4.36
C TRP A 123 19.43 17.37 4.78
N GLU A 124 19.18 18.23 3.81
CA GLU A 124 18.35 19.41 3.97
C GLU A 124 16.89 19.05 3.71
N VAL A 125 16.00 19.42 4.64
CA VAL A 125 14.56 19.21 4.57
C VAL A 125 13.85 20.53 4.77
N ALA A 126 13.28 21.09 3.69
CA ALA A 126 12.44 22.27 3.76
C ALA A 126 11.00 21.88 4.05
N ILE A 127 10.37 22.60 4.96
CA ILE A 127 8.99 22.40 5.41
C ILE A 127 8.22 23.67 5.07
N ALA A 128 7.00 23.55 4.53
CA ALA A 128 6.15 24.71 4.32
C ALA A 128 5.94 25.44 5.66
N ASP A 129 5.84 26.76 5.57
CA ASP A 129 5.63 27.65 6.72
C ASP A 129 6.77 27.67 7.77
N GLU A 130 7.93 27.05 7.48
CA GLU A 130 9.15 27.20 8.26
C GLU A 130 10.16 28.09 7.53
N PRO A 131 10.72 29.11 8.19
CA PRO A 131 11.59 30.06 7.53
C PRO A 131 12.97 29.50 7.15
N ALA A 132 13.39 28.41 7.82
CA ALA A 132 14.67 27.76 7.59
C ALA A 132 14.47 26.25 7.41
N SER A 133 15.23 25.67 6.48
CA SER A 133 15.27 24.21 6.32
C SER A 133 15.89 23.56 7.55
N ARG A 134 15.38 22.41 7.92
CA ARG A 134 15.97 21.54 8.95
C ARG A 134 17.07 20.68 8.34
N VAL A 135 18.14 20.44 9.08
CA VAL A 135 19.26 19.60 8.62
C VAL A 135 19.32 18.31 9.41
N TYR A 136 19.18 17.20 8.71
CA TYR A 136 19.13 15.85 9.29
C TYR A 136 20.31 14.99 8.89
N ARG A 137 20.64 14.00 9.71
CA ARG A 137 21.64 12.97 9.43
C ARG A 137 21.22 12.04 8.28
N GLY A 138 19.95 11.85 8.09
CA GLY A 138 19.39 11.03 7.01
C GLY A 138 17.88 11.15 6.94
N VAL A 139 17.32 10.63 5.85
CA VAL A 139 15.90 10.69 5.54
C VAL A 139 15.36 9.30 5.21
N VAL A 140 14.20 8.97 5.75
CA VAL A 140 13.41 7.81 5.37
C VAL A 140 12.15 8.29 4.66
N VAL A 141 12.08 8.04 3.36
CA VAL A 141 10.89 8.36 2.56
C VAL A 141 9.85 7.28 2.82
N ALA A 142 8.76 7.63 3.50
CA ALA A 142 7.63 6.75 3.81
C ALA A 142 6.29 7.37 3.37
N SER A 143 6.34 8.26 2.36
CA SER A 143 5.21 9.06 1.86
C SER A 143 4.16 8.26 1.08
N GLY A 144 4.39 6.98 0.85
CA GLY A 144 3.51 6.13 0.04
C GLY A 144 3.68 6.35 -1.48
N HIS A 145 2.86 5.63 -2.26
CA HIS A 145 2.91 5.67 -3.72
C HIS A 145 1.52 5.65 -4.39
N HIS A 146 0.47 5.93 -3.63
CA HIS A 146 -0.92 5.99 -4.11
C HIS A 146 -1.51 7.41 -4.01
N ASP A 147 -0.69 8.45 -4.24
CA ASP A 147 -1.13 9.83 -4.15
C ASP A 147 -1.52 10.43 -5.50
N SER A 148 -0.81 10.14 -6.57
CA SER A 148 -1.05 10.68 -7.92
C SER A 148 -1.96 9.76 -8.74
N PRO A 149 -3.21 10.16 -9.07
CA PRO A 149 -4.13 9.40 -9.90
C PRO A 149 -3.59 9.19 -11.33
N ARG A 150 -3.79 8.01 -11.87
CA ARG A 150 -3.56 7.75 -13.29
C ARG A 150 -4.84 7.98 -14.07
N MET A 151 -4.91 9.06 -14.82
CA MET A 151 -6.04 9.38 -15.70
C MET A 151 -5.73 8.96 -17.13
N PRO A 152 -6.49 8.02 -17.72
CA PRO A 152 -6.37 7.69 -19.13
C PRO A 152 -6.94 8.81 -20.00
N THR A 153 -6.40 8.99 -21.19
CA THR A 153 -6.89 9.93 -22.18
C THR A 153 -7.61 9.16 -23.29
N TYR A 154 -8.81 9.59 -23.63
CA TYR A 154 -9.62 9.05 -24.72
C TYR A 154 -9.97 10.17 -25.70
N PRO A 155 -10.10 9.86 -27.02
CA PRO A 155 -10.56 10.84 -28.00
C PRO A 155 -11.98 11.34 -27.70
N GLY A 156 -12.28 12.58 -28.08
CA GLY A 156 -13.59 13.20 -27.91
C GLY A 156 -13.79 13.86 -26.55
N THR A 157 -15.01 14.32 -26.28
CA THR A 157 -15.35 15.02 -25.04
C THR A 157 -16.53 14.32 -24.37
N PHE A 158 -16.40 14.06 -23.08
CA PHE A 158 -17.49 13.58 -22.25
C PHE A 158 -18.12 14.75 -21.50
N THR A 159 -19.44 14.86 -21.55
CA THR A 159 -20.19 15.98 -20.94
C THR A 159 -20.77 15.65 -19.57
N GLY A 160 -20.76 14.39 -19.17
CA GLY A 160 -21.19 13.96 -17.84
C GLY A 160 -20.12 14.17 -16.76
N GLU A 161 -20.40 13.68 -15.58
CA GLU A 161 -19.49 13.76 -14.46
C GLU A 161 -18.32 12.76 -14.59
N THR A 162 -17.10 13.20 -14.29
CA THR A 162 -15.93 12.32 -14.23
C THR A 162 -15.23 12.44 -12.88
N LEU A 163 -14.87 11.31 -12.29
CA LEU A 163 -14.05 11.28 -11.08
C LEU A 163 -13.06 10.10 -11.12
N HIS A 164 -11.91 10.28 -10.48
CA HIS A 164 -11.02 9.18 -10.19
C HIS A 164 -11.43 8.52 -8.86
N SER A 165 -11.15 7.22 -8.69
CA SER A 165 -11.43 6.49 -7.44
C SER A 165 -10.86 7.17 -6.18
N ARG A 166 -9.81 7.97 -6.30
CA ARG A 166 -9.28 8.82 -5.23
C ARG A 166 -10.32 9.83 -4.68
N ARG A 167 -11.18 10.35 -5.54
CA ARG A 167 -12.24 11.32 -5.20
C ARG A 167 -13.58 10.66 -4.85
N TYR A 168 -13.66 9.35 -5.05
CA TYR A 168 -14.82 8.58 -4.62
C TYR A 168 -14.79 8.44 -3.11
N LYS A 169 -15.82 8.90 -2.42
CA LYS A 169 -15.91 8.88 -0.95
C LYS A 169 -17.17 8.18 -0.44
N SER A 170 -18.23 8.13 -1.22
CA SER A 170 -19.52 7.63 -0.77
C SER A 170 -20.34 7.04 -1.91
N PRO A 171 -21.10 5.96 -1.64
CA PRO A 171 -22.07 5.42 -2.60
C PRO A 171 -23.09 6.45 -3.11
N LYS A 172 -23.33 7.54 -2.38
CA LYS A 172 -24.20 8.63 -2.79
C LYS A 172 -23.76 9.30 -4.09
N GLN A 173 -22.46 9.33 -4.38
CA GLN A 173 -21.92 9.95 -5.59
C GLN A 173 -22.35 9.25 -6.89
N VAL A 174 -22.68 7.97 -6.80
CA VAL A 174 -23.03 7.11 -7.96
C VAL A 174 -24.46 6.58 -7.92
N ARG A 175 -25.25 6.93 -6.91
CA ARG A 175 -26.62 6.43 -6.72
C ARG A 175 -27.59 6.87 -7.83
N ASP A 176 -28.49 5.97 -8.25
CA ASP A 176 -29.57 6.21 -9.21
C ASP A 176 -29.09 6.80 -10.55
N LYS A 177 -27.85 6.49 -10.98
CA LYS A 177 -27.21 6.98 -12.21
C LYS A 177 -26.90 5.84 -13.18
N ARG A 178 -26.55 6.20 -14.42
CA ARG A 178 -25.86 5.31 -15.35
C ARG A 178 -24.36 5.50 -15.15
N VAL A 179 -23.73 4.52 -14.54
CA VAL A 179 -22.33 4.61 -14.08
C VAL A 179 -21.44 3.72 -14.93
N LEU A 180 -20.39 4.28 -15.47
CA LEU A 180 -19.28 3.54 -16.06
C LEU A 180 -18.09 3.53 -15.12
N VAL A 181 -17.67 2.34 -14.66
CA VAL A 181 -16.40 2.17 -13.94
C VAL A 181 -15.34 1.70 -14.94
N VAL A 182 -14.23 2.42 -15.04
CA VAL A 182 -13.11 2.09 -15.93
C VAL A 182 -11.97 1.49 -15.11
N GLY A 183 -11.62 0.24 -15.38
CA GLY A 183 -10.62 -0.54 -14.64
C GLY A 183 -11.24 -1.70 -13.88
N CYS A 184 -10.40 -2.63 -13.39
CA CYS A 184 -10.89 -3.86 -12.73
C CYS A 184 -9.99 -4.28 -11.54
N GLY A 185 -9.45 -3.30 -10.78
CA GLY A 185 -8.78 -3.56 -9.50
C GLY A 185 -9.77 -3.58 -8.33
N ASN A 186 -9.26 -3.73 -7.10
CA ASN A 186 -10.08 -3.80 -5.89
C ASN A 186 -11.02 -2.59 -5.74
N SER A 187 -10.52 -1.36 -5.95
CA SER A 187 -11.39 -0.17 -5.91
C SER A 187 -12.51 -0.20 -6.96
N ALA A 188 -12.25 -0.74 -8.17
CA ALA A 188 -13.30 -0.89 -9.17
C ALA A 188 -14.38 -1.87 -8.70
N ALA A 189 -13.97 -2.98 -8.09
CA ALA A 189 -14.90 -4.00 -7.58
C ALA A 189 -15.83 -3.41 -6.49
N ASP A 190 -15.26 -2.69 -5.54
CA ASP A 190 -16.03 -2.07 -4.46
C ASP A 190 -17.00 -0.98 -5.01
N ILE A 191 -16.52 -0.09 -5.90
CA ILE A 191 -17.33 0.99 -6.48
C ILE A 191 -18.46 0.41 -7.36
N VAL A 192 -18.21 -0.66 -8.11
CA VAL A 192 -19.24 -1.38 -8.85
C VAL A 192 -20.31 -1.93 -7.92
N SER A 193 -19.89 -2.57 -6.82
CA SER A 193 -20.79 -3.10 -5.81
C SER A 193 -21.65 -1.99 -5.19
N ASP A 194 -21.03 -0.90 -4.77
CA ASP A 194 -21.72 0.28 -4.23
C ASP A 194 -22.75 0.86 -5.20
N ALA A 195 -22.37 1.01 -6.48
CA ALA A 195 -23.25 1.56 -7.50
C ALA A 195 -24.45 0.64 -7.77
N VAL A 196 -24.23 -0.68 -7.85
CA VAL A 196 -25.33 -1.66 -8.05
C VAL A 196 -26.28 -1.66 -6.85
N HIS A 197 -25.77 -1.65 -5.63
CA HIS A 197 -26.59 -1.55 -4.42
C HIS A 197 -27.30 -0.18 -4.31
N GLY A 198 -26.69 0.86 -4.85
CA GLY A 198 -27.29 2.19 -5.02
C GLY A 198 -28.32 2.32 -6.16
N ARG A 199 -28.79 1.19 -6.71
CA ARG A 199 -29.79 1.12 -7.80
C ARG A 199 -29.37 1.75 -9.12
N SER A 200 -28.07 1.89 -9.36
CA SER A 200 -27.53 2.41 -10.60
C SER A 200 -27.53 1.36 -11.71
N LYS A 201 -27.63 1.80 -12.96
CA LYS A 201 -27.29 0.98 -14.11
C LYS A 201 -25.78 1.00 -14.31
N VAL A 202 -25.10 -0.12 -14.07
CA VAL A 202 -23.64 -0.16 -13.96
C VAL A 202 -23.00 -0.87 -15.15
N PHE A 203 -22.00 -0.23 -15.71
CA PHE A 203 -21.11 -0.74 -16.75
C PHE A 203 -19.69 -0.80 -16.20
N LEU A 204 -18.96 -1.88 -16.52
CA LEU A 204 -17.56 -2.07 -16.15
C LEU A 204 -16.72 -2.21 -17.42
N SER A 205 -15.87 -1.23 -17.71
CA SER A 205 -14.95 -1.29 -18.85
C SER A 205 -13.63 -1.95 -18.45
N ILE A 206 -13.32 -3.07 -19.11
CA ILE A 206 -12.09 -3.82 -18.91
C ILE A 206 -11.36 -4.04 -20.23
N ARG A 207 -10.05 -3.78 -20.28
CA ARG A 207 -9.25 -3.90 -21.50
C ARG A 207 -8.53 -5.24 -21.66
N ARG A 208 -8.45 -6.05 -20.58
CA ARG A 208 -7.83 -7.41 -20.55
C ARG A 208 -8.45 -8.23 -19.44
N GLY A 209 -8.22 -9.53 -19.45
CA GLY A 209 -8.68 -10.44 -18.39
C GLY A 209 -8.03 -10.19 -17.03
N TYR A 210 -8.76 -10.52 -15.98
CA TYR A 210 -8.33 -10.41 -14.58
C TYR A 210 -8.59 -11.71 -13.83
N TRP A 211 -7.69 -12.03 -12.89
CA TRP A 211 -7.94 -13.07 -11.91
C TRP A 211 -8.80 -12.49 -10.79
N PHE A 212 -9.99 -13.09 -10.62
CA PHE A 212 -10.87 -12.81 -9.48
C PHE A 212 -10.61 -13.86 -8.41
N VAL A 213 -10.36 -13.39 -7.19
CA VAL A 213 -10.07 -14.27 -6.06
C VAL A 213 -11.08 -13.98 -4.97
N PRO A 214 -11.87 -14.98 -4.52
CA PRO A 214 -12.86 -14.78 -3.47
C PRO A 214 -12.16 -14.46 -2.14
N LYS A 215 -12.84 -13.70 -1.27
CA LYS A 215 -12.33 -13.39 0.07
C LYS A 215 -12.23 -14.64 0.95
N PHE A 216 -13.10 -15.64 0.73
CA PHE A 216 -13.12 -16.89 1.47
C PHE A 216 -13.03 -18.09 0.53
N ILE A 217 -12.25 -19.09 0.92
CA ILE A 217 -12.21 -20.41 0.30
C ILE A 217 -12.55 -21.45 1.38
N MET A 218 -13.63 -22.22 1.18
CA MET A 218 -14.11 -23.21 2.14
C MET A 218 -14.31 -22.66 3.56
N GLY A 219 -14.73 -21.40 3.69
CA GLY A 219 -14.95 -20.72 4.98
C GLY A 219 -13.71 -20.09 5.62
N PHE A 220 -12.53 -20.28 5.03
CA PHE A 220 -11.28 -19.67 5.51
C PHE A 220 -10.91 -18.46 4.66
N PRO A 221 -10.33 -17.40 5.26
CA PRO A 221 -9.78 -16.28 4.50
C PRO A 221 -8.75 -16.75 3.47
N THR A 222 -8.93 -16.33 2.23
CA THR A 222 -8.08 -16.81 1.12
C THR A 222 -6.59 -16.49 1.34
N GLY A 223 -6.28 -15.36 1.97
CA GLY A 223 -4.91 -14.99 2.32
C GLY A 223 -4.24 -16.01 3.24
N ASP A 224 -5.00 -16.59 4.18
CA ASP A 224 -4.50 -17.57 5.13
C ASP A 224 -4.30 -18.92 4.47
N VAL A 225 -5.25 -19.33 3.61
CA VAL A 225 -5.12 -20.55 2.78
C VAL A 225 -3.86 -20.46 1.91
N LEU A 226 -3.65 -19.32 1.24
CA LEU A 226 -2.45 -19.10 0.42
C LEU A 226 -1.16 -19.11 1.25
N SER A 227 -1.18 -18.51 2.44
CA SER A 227 -0.04 -18.55 3.37
C SER A 227 0.35 -19.98 3.71
N ASN A 228 -0.63 -20.85 4.00
CA ASN A 228 -0.40 -22.25 4.30
C ASN A 228 0.13 -23.02 3.07
N VAL A 229 -0.42 -22.78 1.89
CA VAL A 229 0.08 -23.38 0.63
C VAL A 229 1.53 -22.95 0.35
N GLU A 230 1.88 -21.69 0.63
CA GLU A 230 3.25 -21.19 0.44
C GLU A 230 4.27 -21.81 1.39
N MET A 231 3.84 -22.33 2.55
CA MET A 231 4.71 -23.05 3.47
C MET A 231 5.01 -24.51 3.03
N LEU A 232 4.23 -25.06 2.12
CA LEU A 232 4.48 -26.41 1.62
C LEU A 232 5.78 -26.47 0.81
N PRO A 233 6.57 -27.57 0.93
CA PRO A 233 7.84 -27.75 0.21
C PRO A 233 7.61 -28.18 -1.25
N LEU A 234 6.73 -27.46 -1.97
CA LEU A 234 6.40 -27.74 -3.36
C LEU A 234 7.06 -26.73 -4.30
N PRO A 235 7.43 -27.13 -5.53
CA PRO A 235 7.89 -26.20 -6.55
C PRO A 235 6.85 -25.10 -6.84
N ARG A 236 7.32 -23.88 -7.12
CA ARG A 236 6.46 -22.72 -7.40
C ARG A 236 5.41 -22.99 -8.49
N LEU A 237 5.80 -23.70 -9.56
CA LEU A 237 4.88 -24.05 -10.65
C LEU A 237 3.72 -24.94 -10.17
N VAL A 238 4.00 -25.89 -9.27
CA VAL A 238 2.98 -26.78 -8.71
C VAL A 238 2.01 -25.98 -7.83
N LYS A 239 2.53 -25.13 -6.95
CA LYS A 239 1.68 -24.25 -6.10
C LYS A 239 0.76 -23.37 -6.96
N ARG A 240 1.33 -22.74 -7.98
CA ARG A 240 0.56 -21.94 -8.94
C ARG A 240 -0.54 -22.75 -9.62
N TRP A 241 -0.20 -23.93 -10.12
CA TRP A 241 -1.16 -24.82 -10.77
C TRP A 241 -2.30 -25.24 -9.84
N LEU A 242 -1.97 -25.60 -8.61
CA LEU A 242 -2.96 -25.96 -7.60
C LEU A 242 -3.89 -24.78 -7.30
N PHE A 243 -3.35 -23.59 -7.12
CA PHE A 243 -4.16 -22.42 -6.81
C PHE A 243 -5.02 -21.98 -8.01
N GLN A 244 -4.46 -21.89 -9.22
CA GLN A 244 -5.25 -21.57 -10.41
C GLN A 244 -6.33 -22.63 -10.68
N GLY A 245 -6.00 -23.91 -10.53
CA GLY A 245 -6.95 -25.01 -10.68
C GLY A 245 -8.07 -24.95 -9.64
N SER A 246 -7.77 -24.61 -8.40
CA SER A 246 -8.80 -24.44 -7.36
C SER A 246 -9.77 -23.29 -7.67
N LEU A 247 -9.26 -22.16 -8.18
CA LEU A 247 -10.12 -21.04 -8.59
C LEU A 247 -11.01 -21.43 -9.77
N TRP A 248 -10.49 -22.16 -10.75
CA TRP A 248 -11.28 -22.64 -11.87
C TRP A 248 -12.35 -23.64 -11.45
N LEU A 249 -12.04 -24.49 -10.48
CA LEU A 249 -13.01 -25.43 -9.93
C LEU A 249 -14.14 -24.72 -9.15
N LEU A 250 -13.80 -23.70 -8.39
CA LEU A 250 -14.75 -22.99 -7.51
C LEU A 250 -15.62 -21.98 -8.26
N GLN A 251 -15.05 -21.24 -9.22
CA GLN A 251 -15.72 -20.12 -9.89
C GLN A 251 -15.88 -20.31 -11.40
N GLY A 252 -15.10 -21.21 -11.99
CA GLY A 252 -14.97 -21.32 -13.44
C GLY A 252 -14.10 -20.20 -14.04
N PRO A 253 -13.84 -20.24 -15.38
CA PRO A 253 -13.11 -19.19 -16.06
C PRO A 253 -13.95 -17.91 -16.17
N PRO A 254 -13.33 -16.69 -16.20
CA PRO A 254 -14.04 -15.43 -16.39
C PRO A 254 -14.90 -15.36 -17.65
N SER A 255 -14.51 -16.06 -18.72
CA SER A 255 -15.29 -16.18 -19.97
C SER A 255 -16.69 -16.73 -19.76
N ARG A 256 -16.90 -17.56 -18.73
CA ARG A 256 -18.24 -18.02 -18.32
C ARG A 256 -19.18 -16.86 -17.96
N TYR A 257 -18.60 -15.74 -17.50
CA TYR A 257 -19.30 -14.51 -17.12
C TYR A 257 -19.17 -13.42 -18.18
N ARG A 258 -18.90 -13.78 -19.44
CA ARG A 258 -18.71 -12.83 -20.56
C ARG A 258 -17.57 -11.81 -20.32
N MET A 259 -16.59 -12.19 -19.52
CA MET A 259 -15.38 -11.43 -19.28
C MET A 259 -14.20 -12.08 -19.99
N PRO A 260 -13.18 -11.32 -20.46
CA PRO A 260 -12.00 -11.93 -21.05
C PRO A 260 -11.22 -12.73 -19.99
N ASP A 261 -10.73 -13.90 -20.39
CA ASP A 261 -9.85 -14.71 -19.55
C ASP A 261 -8.47 -14.05 -19.41
N PRO A 262 -7.80 -14.19 -18.24
CA PRO A 262 -6.46 -13.68 -18.06
C PRO A 262 -5.49 -14.41 -18.99
N ASP A 263 -4.66 -13.65 -19.70
CA ASP A 263 -3.58 -14.11 -20.59
C ASP A 263 -2.22 -14.25 -19.87
N TYR A 264 -2.26 -14.20 -18.52
CA TYR A 264 -1.09 -14.27 -17.64
C TYR A 264 -1.37 -15.14 -16.41
N ALA A 265 -0.30 -15.63 -15.78
CA ALA A 265 -0.43 -16.43 -14.56
C ALA A 265 -0.80 -15.56 -13.35
N ILE A 266 -1.53 -16.12 -12.40
CA ILE A 266 -2.07 -15.39 -11.23
C ILE A 266 -0.99 -14.69 -10.38
N ASP A 267 0.22 -15.21 -10.38
CA ASP A 267 1.36 -14.66 -9.65
C ASP A 267 2.17 -13.59 -10.44
N GLN A 268 1.72 -13.26 -11.67
CA GLN A 268 2.37 -12.26 -12.53
C GLN A 268 1.73 -10.88 -12.48
N ALA A 269 0.59 -10.74 -11.82
CA ALA A 269 -0.08 -9.47 -11.57
C ALA A 269 -0.88 -9.54 -10.28
N HIS A 270 -1.26 -8.38 -9.75
CA HIS A 270 -2.09 -8.32 -8.55
C HIS A 270 -3.52 -8.78 -8.90
N PRO A 271 -4.05 -9.86 -8.30
CA PRO A 271 -5.42 -10.31 -8.55
C PRO A 271 -6.43 -9.33 -7.92
N THR A 272 -7.67 -9.37 -8.37
CA THR A 272 -8.77 -8.62 -7.76
C THR A 272 -9.45 -9.50 -6.73
N MET A 273 -9.40 -9.09 -5.46
CA MET A 273 -9.99 -9.81 -4.34
C MET A 273 -11.48 -9.53 -4.26
N THR A 274 -12.28 -10.31 -5.00
CA THR A 274 -13.74 -10.17 -5.04
C THR A 274 -14.41 -11.42 -5.58
N ASP A 275 -15.56 -11.74 -5.04
CA ASP A 275 -16.55 -12.67 -5.59
C ASP A 275 -17.79 -11.94 -6.14
N GLU A 276 -17.90 -10.64 -5.86
CA GLU A 276 -19.04 -9.79 -6.27
C GLU A 276 -19.14 -9.61 -7.78
N ILE A 277 -18.03 -9.28 -8.47
CA ILE A 277 -18.07 -8.98 -9.91
C ILE A 277 -18.67 -10.15 -10.73
N PRO A 278 -18.17 -11.40 -10.62
CA PRO A 278 -18.78 -12.53 -11.32
C PRO A 278 -20.27 -12.72 -10.97
N ARG A 279 -20.63 -12.56 -9.71
CA ARG A 279 -22.00 -12.71 -9.23
C ARG A 279 -22.94 -11.65 -9.80
N LEU A 280 -22.51 -10.39 -9.81
CA LEU A 280 -23.32 -9.28 -10.35
C LEU A 280 -23.53 -9.43 -11.85
N VAL A 281 -22.52 -9.91 -12.59
CA VAL A 281 -22.68 -10.21 -14.03
C VAL A 281 -23.66 -11.38 -14.24
N ALA A 282 -23.52 -12.46 -13.46
CA ALA A 282 -24.42 -13.63 -13.55
C ALA A 282 -25.88 -13.26 -13.23
N HIS A 283 -26.11 -12.28 -12.37
CA HIS A 283 -27.46 -11.76 -12.04
C HIS A 283 -27.96 -10.70 -13.03
N GLY A 284 -27.19 -10.35 -14.07
CA GLY A 284 -27.57 -9.31 -15.05
C GLY A 284 -27.60 -7.88 -14.48
N LYS A 285 -26.99 -7.66 -13.31
CA LYS A 285 -26.93 -6.35 -12.64
C LYS A 285 -25.71 -5.53 -13.04
N LEU A 286 -24.72 -6.15 -13.66
CA LEU A 286 -23.50 -5.53 -14.17
C LEU A 286 -23.30 -5.89 -15.63
N THR A 287 -23.10 -4.91 -16.49
CA THR A 287 -22.74 -5.10 -17.89
C THR A 287 -21.25 -4.87 -18.09
N VAL A 288 -20.54 -5.89 -18.54
CA VAL A 288 -19.12 -5.76 -18.88
C VAL A 288 -18.99 -5.25 -20.32
N LYS A 289 -18.10 -4.28 -20.52
CA LYS A 289 -17.76 -3.67 -21.80
C LYS A 289 -16.23 -3.77 -22.03
N PRO A 290 -15.79 -3.84 -23.27
CA PRO A 290 -14.36 -3.73 -23.57
C PRO A 290 -13.86 -2.31 -23.28
N ASP A 291 -12.60 -2.04 -23.63
CA ASP A 291 -12.00 -0.72 -23.44
C ASP A 291 -12.79 0.40 -24.15
N VAL A 292 -12.77 1.58 -23.57
CA VAL A 292 -13.36 2.79 -24.18
C VAL A 292 -12.60 3.12 -25.46
N ALA A 293 -13.32 3.42 -26.54
CA ALA A 293 -12.76 3.87 -27.80
C ALA A 293 -12.74 5.41 -27.90
N ARG A 294 -13.86 6.05 -27.59
CA ARG A 294 -13.99 7.52 -27.61
C ARG A 294 -15.22 7.99 -26.84
N PHE A 295 -15.24 9.26 -26.54
CA PHE A 295 -16.39 9.99 -25.99
C PHE A 295 -17.12 10.75 -27.07
N ASP A 296 -18.46 10.93 -26.92
CA ASP A 296 -19.33 11.66 -27.80
C ASP A 296 -20.48 12.27 -26.99
N GLY A 297 -20.21 13.41 -26.36
CA GLY A 297 -21.17 14.03 -25.44
C GLY A 297 -21.41 13.17 -24.20
N ASP A 298 -22.65 12.78 -23.95
CA ASP A 298 -23.05 11.87 -22.86
C ASP A 298 -22.90 10.39 -23.22
N ARG A 299 -22.46 10.08 -24.44
CA ARG A 299 -22.28 8.71 -24.93
C ARG A 299 -20.82 8.29 -24.85
N VAL A 300 -20.63 7.06 -24.41
CA VAL A 300 -19.33 6.38 -24.43
C VAL A 300 -19.37 5.28 -25.47
N LEU A 301 -18.46 5.33 -26.43
CA LEU A 301 -18.26 4.30 -27.46
C LEU A 301 -17.16 3.35 -27.00
N PHE A 302 -17.39 2.05 -27.18
CA PHE A 302 -16.46 1.00 -26.80
C PHE A 302 -15.79 0.39 -28.03
N LYS A 303 -14.66 -0.33 -27.83
CA LYS A 303 -13.88 -0.95 -28.93
C LYS A 303 -14.61 -2.04 -29.70
N ASP A 304 -15.72 -2.57 -29.18
CA ASP A 304 -16.59 -3.51 -29.88
C ASP A 304 -17.64 -2.83 -30.78
N GLY A 305 -17.59 -1.50 -30.90
CA GLY A 305 -18.53 -0.69 -31.68
C GLY A 305 -19.85 -0.38 -30.94
N THR A 306 -20.08 -0.93 -29.75
CA THR A 306 -21.27 -0.59 -28.95
C THR A 306 -21.11 0.78 -28.28
N SER A 307 -22.23 1.39 -27.90
CA SER A 307 -22.23 2.65 -27.15
C SER A 307 -23.30 2.66 -26.07
N GLU A 308 -23.02 3.36 -24.99
CA GLU A 308 -23.96 3.55 -23.88
C GLU A 308 -24.01 5.02 -23.49
N THR A 309 -25.18 5.45 -23.04
CA THR A 309 -25.34 6.77 -22.42
C THR A 309 -24.98 6.66 -20.95
N ILE A 310 -24.08 7.50 -20.48
CA ILE A 310 -23.49 7.48 -19.16
C ILE A 310 -23.69 8.82 -18.48
N ASP A 311 -24.02 8.82 -17.20
CA ASP A 311 -24.16 10.05 -16.39
C ASP A 311 -22.84 10.35 -15.65
N THR A 312 -22.16 9.29 -15.15
CA THR A 312 -20.92 9.43 -14.36
C THR A 312 -19.90 8.36 -14.78
N ILE A 313 -18.67 8.78 -15.02
CA ILE A 313 -17.53 7.87 -15.23
C ILE A 313 -16.64 7.90 -13.98
N VAL A 314 -16.37 6.72 -13.40
CA VAL A 314 -15.42 6.55 -12.31
C VAL A 314 -14.16 5.85 -12.84
N PHE A 315 -13.04 6.56 -12.87
CA PHE A 315 -11.75 6.01 -13.26
C PHE A 315 -11.11 5.29 -12.06
N ALA A 316 -11.17 3.97 -12.03
CA ALA A 316 -10.49 3.11 -11.07
C ALA A 316 -9.20 2.54 -11.69
N THR A 317 -8.41 3.43 -12.27
CA THR A 317 -7.28 3.12 -13.16
C THR A 317 -5.93 3.10 -12.44
N GLY A 318 -5.96 3.22 -11.11
CA GLY A 318 -4.80 3.14 -10.24
C GLY A 318 -4.01 4.44 -10.15
N TYR A 319 -2.79 4.32 -9.65
CA TYR A 319 -1.94 5.45 -9.27
C TYR A 319 -0.57 5.32 -9.92
N GLN A 320 0.15 6.42 -9.97
CA GLN A 320 1.58 6.46 -10.30
C GLN A 320 2.38 6.91 -9.08
N PRO A 321 3.54 6.30 -8.81
CA PRO A 321 4.39 6.75 -7.72
C PRO A 321 5.05 8.08 -8.08
N VAL A 322 4.85 9.10 -7.24
CA VAL A 322 5.44 10.42 -7.37
C VAL A 322 5.99 10.85 -6.01
N ILE A 323 7.16 11.47 -5.99
CA ILE A 323 7.77 12.04 -4.79
C ILE A 323 8.03 13.53 -5.05
N PRO A 324 7.04 14.40 -4.80
CA PRO A 324 7.08 15.79 -5.27
C PRO A 324 8.11 16.68 -4.56
N PHE A 325 8.66 16.23 -3.44
CA PHE A 325 9.56 16.98 -2.59
C PHE A 325 11.06 16.64 -2.78
N MET A 326 11.41 15.77 -3.74
CA MET A 326 12.81 15.50 -4.05
C MET A 326 13.00 15.18 -5.53
N ASP A 327 14.25 15.20 -5.98
CA ASP A 327 14.60 14.73 -7.31
C ASP A 327 14.23 13.24 -7.43
N GLU A 328 13.27 12.93 -8.29
CA GLU A 328 12.78 11.57 -8.50
C GLU A 328 13.88 10.61 -8.94
N THR A 329 14.95 11.10 -9.58
CA THR A 329 16.10 10.29 -10.00
C THR A 329 16.88 9.69 -8.84
N LEU A 330 16.72 10.23 -7.62
CA LEU A 330 17.26 9.64 -6.40
C LEU A 330 16.52 8.34 -5.99
N ILE A 331 15.26 8.21 -6.35
CA ILE A 331 14.46 7.05 -5.95
C ILE A 331 14.14 6.13 -7.13
N PHE A 332 13.93 6.70 -8.32
CA PHE A 332 13.55 5.96 -9.51
C PHE A 332 14.63 6.02 -10.61
N ALA A 333 14.85 4.92 -11.29
CA ALA A 333 15.62 4.87 -12.51
C ALA A 333 14.78 5.37 -13.71
N ALA A 334 15.41 5.62 -14.85
CA ALA A 334 14.72 6.07 -16.07
C ALA A 334 13.61 5.13 -16.55
N ASP A 335 13.67 3.83 -16.22
CA ASP A 335 12.59 2.86 -16.47
C ASP A 335 11.48 2.90 -15.41
N GLY A 336 11.53 3.84 -14.48
CA GLY A 336 10.58 4.04 -13.38
C GLY A 336 10.64 2.99 -12.27
N LYS A 337 11.65 2.10 -12.28
CA LYS A 337 11.85 1.15 -11.18
C LYS A 337 12.65 1.79 -10.05
N PRO A 338 12.46 1.34 -8.79
CA PRO A 338 13.25 1.85 -7.68
C PRO A 338 14.75 1.61 -7.90
N ARG A 339 15.55 2.66 -7.73
CA ARG A 339 17.04 2.59 -7.71
C ARG A 339 17.56 2.03 -6.38
N LEU A 340 16.69 1.79 -5.45
CA LEU A 340 17.01 1.38 -4.09
C LEU A 340 17.38 -0.11 -4.04
N LEU A 341 18.44 -0.42 -3.32
CA LEU A 341 18.80 -1.79 -2.97
C LEU A 341 17.68 -2.40 -2.13
N VAL A 342 17.13 -3.51 -2.59
CA VAL A 342 15.98 -4.19 -1.99
C VAL A 342 14.79 -3.26 -1.67
N ASN A 343 14.60 -2.21 -2.47
CA ASN A 343 13.58 -1.17 -2.31
C ASN A 343 13.67 -0.39 -0.97
N VAL A 344 14.83 -0.32 -0.35
CA VAL A 344 15.00 0.29 0.98
C VAL A 344 16.20 1.25 1.04
N VAL A 345 17.36 0.86 0.51
CA VAL A 345 18.63 1.57 0.76
C VAL A 345 19.14 2.19 -0.52
N HIS A 346 19.41 3.49 -0.53
CA HIS A 346 20.04 4.11 -1.70
C HIS A 346 21.49 3.64 -1.85
N PRO A 347 21.93 3.19 -3.05
CA PRO A 347 23.27 2.64 -3.25
C PRO A 347 24.40 3.66 -3.05
N ALA A 348 24.21 4.88 -3.49
CA ALA A 348 25.25 5.92 -3.51
C ALA A 348 25.07 7.02 -2.43
N HIS A 349 23.84 7.34 -2.04
CA HIS A 349 23.57 8.38 -1.05
C HIS A 349 23.41 7.79 0.35
N GLU A 350 24.41 8.03 1.18
CA GLU A 350 24.36 7.63 2.57
C GLU A 350 23.26 8.41 3.30
N GLY A 351 22.54 7.73 4.20
CA GLY A 351 21.42 8.32 4.94
C GLY A 351 20.11 8.44 4.16
N LEU A 352 20.04 8.07 2.88
CA LEU A 352 18.77 7.98 2.14
C LEU A 352 18.21 6.56 2.16
N PHE A 353 17.00 6.46 2.70
CA PHE A 353 16.24 5.23 2.81
C PHE A 353 14.80 5.43 2.34
N ALA A 354 14.13 4.34 2.00
CA ALA A 354 12.70 4.34 1.76
C ALA A 354 12.02 3.16 2.47
N ALA A 355 10.76 3.35 2.86
CA ALA A 355 9.92 2.31 3.42
C ALA A 355 8.54 2.33 2.75
N GLY A 356 8.01 1.14 2.42
CA GLY A 356 6.73 1.01 1.73
C GLY A 356 6.78 1.25 0.22
N PHE A 357 7.96 1.43 -0.39
CA PHE A 357 8.13 1.54 -1.84
C PHE A 357 8.21 0.16 -2.49
N ALA A 358 7.20 -0.63 -2.24
CA ALA A 358 6.96 -1.92 -2.87
C ALA A 358 5.46 -2.16 -2.93
N GLN A 359 4.98 -2.88 -3.94
CA GLN A 359 3.60 -3.33 -4.04
C GLN A 359 3.61 -4.86 -3.98
N ALA A 360 3.15 -5.42 -2.87
CA ALA A 360 3.12 -6.85 -2.65
C ALA A 360 1.69 -7.40 -2.77
N ASN A 361 1.59 -8.65 -3.20
CA ASN A 361 0.34 -9.43 -3.15
C ASN A 361 0.05 -9.95 -1.72
N GLY A 362 0.33 -9.17 -0.71
CA GLY A 362 0.14 -9.44 0.71
C GLY A 362 0.37 -8.19 1.54
N SER A 363 0.45 -8.32 2.87
CA SER A 363 0.54 -7.17 3.77
C SER A 363 1.84 -6.38 3.61
N MET A 364 1.72 -5.16 3.12
CA MET A 364 2.84 -4.21 3.10
C MET A 364 3.27 -3.75 4.49
N TRP A 365 2.41 -3.79 5.50
CA TRP A 365 2.73 -3.29 6.84
C TRP A 365 3.82 -4.12 7.50
N ARG A 366 3.70 -5.47 7.44
CA ARG A 366 4.77 -6.37 7.92
C ARG A 366 6.07 -6.20 7.15
N LEU A 367 6.00 -6.01 5.83
CA LEU A 367 7.19 -5.77 5.02
C LEU A 367 7.86 -4.45 5.39
N ALA A 368 7.08 -3.38 5.60
CA ALA A 368 7.59 -2.09 6.06
C ALA A 368 8.25 -2.18 7.44
N ASP A 369 7.73 -3.02 8.33
CA ASP A 369 8.37 -3.27 9.63
C ASP A 369 9.75 -3.94 9.47
N TYR A 370 9.86 -4.96 8.62
CA TYR A 370 11.17 -5.55 8.33
C TYR A 370 12.12 -4.58 7.61
N GLN A 371 11.60 -3.70 6.75
CA GLN A 371 12.38 -2.62 6.14
C GLN A 371 12.90 -1.66 7.21
N GLY A 372 12.07 -1.23 8.15
CA GLY A 372 12.45 -0.38 9.28
C GLY A 372 13.53 -1.02 10.15
N GLN A 373 13.41 -2.31 10.45
CA GLN A 373 14.43 -3.05 11.20
C GLN A 373 15.76 -3.11 10.44
N MET A 374 15.75 -3.29 9.12
CA MET A 374 16.96 -3.28 8.29
C MET A 374 17.60 -1.90 8.25
N ILE A 375 16.83 -0.83 8.11
CA ILE A 375 17.31 0.56 8.16
C ILE A 375 17.98 0.82 9.52
N ALA A 376 17.31 0.49 10.62
CA ALA A 376 17.85 0.67 11.96
C ALA A 376 19.17 -0.09 12.18
N ASN A 377 19.25 -1.34 11.70
CA ASN A 377 20.47 -2.12 11.78
C ASN A 377 21.63 -1.46 11.02
N LEU A 378 21.37 -0.94 9.80
CA LEU A 378 22.38 -0.23 9.00
C LEU A 378 22.85 1.07 9.67
N ILE A 379 21.93 1.84 10.25
CA ILE A 379 22.25 3.07 10.98
C ILE A 379 23.16 2.77 12.17
N ILE A 380 22.77 1.82 13.00
CA ILE A 380 23.54 1.47 14.22
C ILE A 380 24.92 0.91 13.84
N ALA A 381 24.97 0.04 12.83
CA ALA A 381 26.25 -0.51 12.38
C ALA A 381 27.13 0.57 11.74
N GLY A 382 26.56 1.49 10.98
CA GLY A 382 27.31 2.61 10.41
C GLY A 382 28.02 3.45 11.45
N GLN A 383 27.45 3.56 12.64
CA GLN A 383 28.05 4.30 13.77
C GLN A 383 29.09 3.50 14.55
N ARG A 384 28.87 2.20 14.74
CA ARG A 384 29.65 1.37 15.65
C ARG A 384 30.60 0.41 14.95
N GLU A 385 30.27 -0.05 13.77
CA GLU A 385 30.95 -1.08 13.00
C GLU A 385 30.91 -0.74 11.50
N PRO A 386 31.52 0.38 11.06
CA PRO A 386 31.35 0.93 9.69
C PRO A 386 31.76 -0.06 8.60
N GLU A 387 32.79 -0.88 8.84
CA GLU A 387 33.19 -1.94 7.91
C GLU A 387 32.12 -3.02 7.72
N ARG A 388 31.36 -3.34 8.78
CA ARG A 388 30.24 -4.28 8.72
C ARG A 388 29.07 -3.67 7.92
N ALA A 389 28.78 -2.40 8.14
CA ALA A 389 27.75 -1.69 7.39
C ALA A 389 28.10 -1.63 5.90
N ARG A 390 29.38 -1.35 5.56
CA ARG A 390 29.88 -1.34 4.18
C ARG A 390 29.70 -2.72 3.53
N ARG A 391 30.22 -3.78 4.14
CA ARG A 391 30.08 -5.17 3.63
C ARG A 391 28.62 -5.58 3.45
N PHE A 392 27.73 -5.10 4.31
CA PHE A 392 26.32 -5.40 4.16
C PHE A 392 25.70 -4.65 2.98
N ARG A 393 26.06 -3.38 2.74
CA ARG A 393 25.65 -2.63 1.54
C ARG A 393 26.13 -3.32 0.26
N ASP A 394 27.38 -3.77 0.23
CA ASP A 394 27.95 -4.51 -0.91
C ASP A 394 27.18 -5.82 -1.17
N MET A 395 26.81 -6.53 -0.11
CA MET A 395 25.98 -7.72 -0.21
C MET A 395 24.58 -7.42 -0.73
N LEU A 396 23.96 -6.30 -0.30
CA LEU A 396 22.67 -5.85 -0.84
C LEU A 396 22.80 -5.52 -2.33
N ALA A 397 23.86 -4.86 -2.73
CA ALA A 397 24.11 -4.51 -4.13
C ALA A 397 24.26 -5.77 -5.00
N ALA A 398 24.93 -6.80 -4.52
CA ALA A 398 25.06 -8.09 -5.22
C ALA A 398 23.73 -8.85 -5.32
N GLY A 399 22.80 -8.65 -4.37
CA GLY A 399 21.51 -9.33 -4.30
C GLY A 399 20.28 -8.51 -4.73
N ALA A 400 20.49 -7.28 -5.20
CA ALA A 400 19.42 -6.28 -5.41
C ALA A 400 18.28 -6.73 -6.34
N ASN A 401 18.54 -7.67 -7.24
CA ASN A 401 17.55 -8.16 -8.22
C ASN A 401 16.78 -9.40 -7.74
N SER A 402 17.12 -9.99 -6.60
CA SER A 402 16.53 -11.27 -6.15
C SER A 402 15.13 -11.16 -5.55
N ALA A 403 14.65 -9.93 -5.28
CA ALA A 403 13.31 -9.69 -4.70
C ALA A 403 12.24 -9.39 -5.74
N ARG A 404 12.61 -9.16 -6.99
CA ARG A 404 11.66 -8.81 -8.05
C ARG A 404 10.90 -10.05 -8.51
N VAL A 405 9.62 -9.88 -8.75
CA VAL A 405 8.79 -10.93 -9.37
C VAL A 405 9.27 -11.11 -10.81
N HIS A 406 9.76 -12.31 -11.15
CA HIS A 406 10.10 -12.64 -12.52
C HIS A 406 8.83 -12.82 -13.36
N GLY A 407 8.81 -12.23 -14.56
CA GLY A 407 7.71 -12.40 -15.50
C GLY A 407 6.44 -11.60 -15.15
N VAL A 408 6.57 -10.53 -14.36
CA VAL A 408 5.47 -9.57 -14.16
C VAL A 408 5.00 -9.02 -15.50
N VAL A 409 3.70 -8.91 -15.66
CA VAL A 409 3.10 -8.28 -16.85
C VAL A 409 3.70 -6.88 -17.04
N ALA A 410 4.29 -6.64 -18.20
CA ALA A 410 4.93 -5.37 -18.54
C ALA A 410 3.87 -4.26 -18.55
N SER A 411 3.79 -3.51 -17.47
CA SER A 411 2.97 -2.29 -17.37
C SER A 411 3.54 -1.37 -16.31
N ASP A 412 3.28 -0.08 -16.47
CA ASP A 412 3.67 0.93 -15.49
C ASP A 412 3.12 0.68 -14.08
N ARG A 413 1.98 -0.02 -13.98
CA ARG A 413 1.35 -0.38 -12.71
C ARG A 413 2.23 -1.33 -11.88
N HIS A 414 3.06 -2.15 -12.52
CA HIS A 414 3.82 -3.21 -11.85
C HIS A 414 5.28 -2.86 -11.58
N ARG A 415 5.66 -1.57 -11.67
CA ARG A 415 7.05 -1.12 -11.43
C ARG A 415 7.54 -1.39 -10.01
N LEU A 416 6.63 -1.37 -9.03
CA LEU A 416 6.91 -1.62 -7.62
C LEU A 416 6.57 -3.05 -7.18
N GLU A 417 6.11 -3.91 -8.09
CA GLU A 417 5.59 -5.24 -7.74
C GLU A 417 6.68 -6.14 -7.17
N VAL A 418 6.37 -6.76 -6.02
CA VAL A 418 7.21 -7.77 -5.38
C VAL A 418 6.34 -8.95 -4.95
N ASN A 419 6.87 -10.17 -5.01
CA ASN A 419 6.21 -11.30 -4.38
C ASN A 419 6.35 -11.20 -2.85
N TYR A 420 5.23 -11.19 -2.13
CA TYR A 420 5.21 -11.02 -0.67
C TYR A 420 6.09 -12.03 0.06
N TYR A 421 5.93 -13.32 -0.25
CA TYR A 421 6.62 -14.39 0.47
C TYR A 421 8.12 -14.42 0.16
N ASP A 422 8.49 -14.21 -1.10
CA ASP A 422 9.90 -14.14 -1.52
C ASP A 422 10.59 -12.92 -0.91
N TYR A 423 9.93 -11.78 -0.92
CA TYR A 423 10.48 -10.55 -0.36
C TYR A 423 10.61 -10.63 1.17
N ARG A 424 9.59 -11.17 1.84
CA ARG A 424 9.64 -11.43 3.29
C ARG A 424 10.79 -12.38 3.64
N ARG A 425 10.95 -13.49 2.89
CA ARG A 425 12.06 -14.43 3.07
C ARG A 425 13.42 -13.77 2.85
N LEU A 426 13.51 -12.92 1.83
CA LEU A 426 14.73 -12.16 1.54
C LEU A 426 15.08 -11.22 2.68
N LEU A 427 14.16 -10.36 3.12
CA LEU A 427 14.39 -9.43 4.22
C LEU A 427 14.79 -10.17 5.52
N LYS A 428 14.08 -11.23 5.90
CA LYS A 428 14.44 -12.07 7.08
C LYS A 428 15.81 -12.72 6.94
N ARG A 429 16.19 -13.22 5.74
CA ARG A 429 17.50 -13.79 5.48
C ARG A 429 18.61 -12.74 5.58
N LEU A 430 18.39 -11.56 5.03
CA LEU A 430 19.33 -10.44 5.08
C LEU A 430 19.55 -9.98 6.53
N MET A 431 18.49 -9.83 7.31
CA MET A 431 18.61 -9.49 8.73
C MET A 431 19.37 -10.56 9.54
N ARG A 432 19.14 -11.85 9.26
CA ARG A 432 19.91 -12.93 9.89
C ARG A 432 21.39 -12.91 9.52
N LYS A 433 21.71 -12.67 8.24
CA LYS A 433 23.10 -12.53 7.76
C LYS A 433 23.78 -11.29 8.34
N PHE A 434 23.04 -10.21 8.50
CA PHE A 434 23.55 -9.04 9.20
C PHE A 434 23.91 -9.39 10.65
N GLY A 435 23.16 -10.30 11.26
CA GLY A 435 23.30 -10.75 12.64
C GLY A 435 22.77 -9.74 13.67
N PRO A 436 22.75 -10.12 14.96
CA PRO A 436 22.23 -9.24 15.99
C PRO A 436 23.12 -8.00 16.13
N VAL A 437 22.53 -6.85 15.92
CA VAL A 437 23.07 -5.61 16.47
C VAL A 437 22.81 -5.69 17.97
N ARG A 438 23.86 -5.50 18.81
CA ARG A 438 23.73 -5.61 20.27
C ARG A 438 22.47 -4.88 20.71
N ARG A 439 21.49 -5.64 21.20
CA ARG A 439 20.29 -5.08 21.85
C ARG A 439 20.80 -4.26 23.03
N MET A 440 20.41 -3.00 23.12
CA MET A 440 20.43 -2.32 24.40
C MET A 440 19.40 -3.04 25.26
N ASN A 441 19.75 -3.48 26.47
CA ASN A 441 18.83 -4.12 27.40
C ASN A 441 17.66 -3.18 27.65
N PHE A 442 16.49 -3.55 27.16
CA PHE A 442 15.24 -2.97 27.55
C PHE A 442 14.67 -3.83 28.66
N GLU A 443 14.64 -3.31 29.86
CA GLU A 443 13.68 -3.79 30.86
C GLU A 443 12.29 -3.46 30.32
N ARG A 444 11.52 -4.48 30.05
CA ARG A 444 10.10 -4.36 29.74
C ARG A 444 9.41 -3.90 31.01
N SER A 445 9.07 -2.64 31.12
CA SER A 445 7.93 -2.27 31.97
C SER A 445 6.70 -2.90 31.33
N PRO A 446 5.93 -3.73 32.05
CA PRO A 446 4.69 -4.26 31.51
C PRO A 446 3.78 -3.06 31.20
N PRO A 447 3.01 -3.08 30.09
CA PRO A 447 2.04 -2.04 29.82
C PRO A 447 1.06 -2.03 31.00
N ASN A 448 0.88 -0.85 31.60
CA ASN A 448 -0.13 -0.62 32.62
C ASN A 448 -1.47 -0.60 31.89
N ILE A 449 -2.07 -1.77 31.71
CA ILE A 449 -3.42 -1.93 31.16
C ILE A 449 -4.38 -1.56 32.26
N ALA A 450 -4.65 -0.25 32.44
CA ALA A 450 -5.83 0.21 33.14
C ALA A 450 -7.02 -0.13 32.24
N SER A 451 -7.78 -1.14 32.61
CA SER A 451 -9.08 -1.45 31.99
C SER A 451 -9.94 -0.18 31.95
N PRO A 452 -10.57 0.15 30.81
CA PRO A 452 -11.55 1.22 30.81
C PRO A 452 -12.70 0.81 31.73
N ARG A 453 -12.97 1.61 32.77
CA ARG A 453 -14.14 1.46 33.63
C ARG A 453 -15.39 1.55 32.74
N ALA A 454 -16.22 0.54 32.83
CA ALA A 454 -17.58 0.58 32.28
C ALA A 454 -18.30 1.87 32.75
N PRO A 455 -19.09 2.53 31.89
CA PRO A 455 -19.91 3.62 32.31
C PRO A 455 -20.92 3.10 33.35
N ALA A 456 -21.00 3.81 34.48
CA ALA A 456 -21.98 3.52 35.50
C ALA A 456 -23.39 3.63 34.89
N GLU A 457 -24.19 2.60 35.05
CA GLU A 457 -25.62 2.64 34.81
C GLU A 457 -26.23 3.77 35.64
N ALA A 458 -26.83 4.76 34.98
CA ALA A 458 -27.70 5.71 35.61
C ALA A 458 -29.01 4.99 35.95
N ALA A 459 -29.23 4.74 37.22
CA ALA A 459 -30.54 4.41 37.74
C ALA A 459 -31.42 5.70 37.72
N GLU A 460 -32.48 5.66 36.93
CA GLU A 460 -33.86 6.02 37.23
C GLU A 460 -34.74 5.87 35.98
#